data_d15295746165deb0e54cbf20c7eb7763
#
_entry.id   d15295746165deb0e54cbf20c7eb7763
#
_cell.length_a   1.000
_cell.length_b   1.000
_cell.length_c   1.000
_cell.angle_alpha   90.00
_cell.angle_beta   90.00
_cell.angle_gamma   90.00
#
_symmetry.space_group_name_H-M   'P 1'
#
loop_
_entity.id
_entity.type
_entity.pdbx_description
1 polymer ?
#
loop_
_entity_poly.entity_id
_entity_poly.type
_entity_poly.pdbx_seq_one_letter_code
_entity_poly.pdbx_strand_id
1 'polypeptide(L)'
;MRLVIVTGMSGAGKTSALKMLEDLGFYCVDNLPIPLMEAFVELVMQKPAAHEEVALGIDIRSGEELPQLEQVLENWKVQQVPYEILFLDSSDATLVKRYKETRRSHPLAGKGRVDSGIQLEREKLAFIKQQADVILDTSSLLTRELRKELEKIFVQDRRYQNLFITVLSFGFKYGIPNDADLVFDVRFLPNPYYVEALRSHTGQEAEVQAYVRQGGTADKFLSMLYEMLDFLIPNYVQEGKNQLVIAIGCTGGKHRSVTVANALYQHLSGLEEYGLTIEHRDIER
;
A
#
# COMPACT_ATOMS: atom_id res chain seq x y z
N MET A 1 -20.38 12.36 -12.79
CA MET A 1 -18.98 12.85 -12.71
C MET A 1 -18.32 12.19 -11.54
N ARG A 2 -17.15 11.61 -11.71
CA ARG A 2 -16.30 11.06 -10.64
C ARG A 2 -15.15 12.04 -10.37
N LEU A 3 -15.00 12.50 -9.14
CA LEU A 3 -13.97 13.45 -8.74
C LEU A 3 -12.98 12.75 -7.78
N VAL A 4 -11.71 12.72 -8.14
CA VAL A 4 -10.64 12.11 -7.34
C VAL A 4 -9.65 13.17 -6.89
N ILE A 5 -9.41 13.27 -5.59
CA ILE A 5 -8.36 14.11 -5.02
C ILE A 5 -7.12 13.23 -4.83
N VAL A 6 -6.06 13.50 -5.57
CA VAL A 6 -4.79 12.79 -5.49
C VAL A 6 -3.84 13.58 -4.58
N THR A 7 -3.57 13.06 -3.41
CA THR A 7 -2.67 13.68 -2.44
C THR A 7 -1.73 12.65 -1.81
N GLY A 8 -0.92 13.03 -0.83
CA GLY A 8 -0.01 12.12 -0.14
C GLY A 8 1.40 12.66 -0.02
N MET A 9 2.30 11.84 0.51
CA MET A 9 3.68 12.22 0.81
C MET A 9 4.45 12.68 -0.42
N SER A 10 5.25 13.72 -0.25
CA SER A 10 6.19 14.18 -1.28
C SER A 10 7.22 13.09 -1.60
N GLY A 11 7.31 12.71 -2.87
CA GLY A 11 8.12 11.56 -3.29
C GLY A 11 7.40 10.21 -3.31
N ALA A 12 6.13 10.15 -2.88
CA ALA A 12 5.32 8.93 -2.95
C ALA A 12 4.77 8.60 -4.35
N GLY A 13 4.93 9.49 -5.35
CA GLY A 13 4.57 9.20 -6.74
C GLY A 13 3.30 9.89 -7.26
N LYS A 14 2.80 10.94 -6.60
CA LYS A 14 1.60 11.70 -7.01
C LYS A 14 1.58 12.09 -8.49
N THR A 15 2.65 12.72 -8.99
CA THR A 15 2.75 13.11 -10.40
C THR A 15 2.69 11.91 -11.35
N SER A 16 3.25 10.76 -10.95
CA SER A 16 3.15 9.54 -11.74
C SER A 16 1.74 9.00 -11.74
N ALA A 17 1.06 9.03 -10.59
CA ALA A 17 -0.33 8.60 -10.49
C ALA A 17 -1.26 9.48 -11.33
N LEU A 18 -1.10 10.81 -11.29
CA LEU A 18 -1.90 11.72 -12.11
C LEU A 18 -1.71 11.46 -13.63
N LYS A 19 -0.46 11.23 -14.08
CA LYS A 19 -0.21 10.87 -15.49
C LYS A 19 -0.86 9.54 -15.87
N MET A 20 -0.86 8.56 -14.97
CA MET A 20 -1.53 7.28 -15.21
C MET A 20 -3.05 7.43 -15.23
N LEU A 21 -3.63 8.25 -14.37
CA LEU A 21 -5.06 8.58 -14.42
C LEU A 21 -5.43 9.32 -15.70
N GLU A 22 -4.58 10.22 -16.19
CA GLU A 22 -4.76 10.87 -17.50
C GLU A 22 -4.77 9.85 -18.65
N ASP A 23 -3.83 8.88 -18.64
CA ASP A 23 -3.83 7.75 -19.58
C ASP A 23 -5.10 6.88 -19.49
N LEU A 24 -5.76 6.84 -18.32
CA LEU A 24 -7.01 6.12 -18.08
C LEU A 24 -8.27 6.94 -18.42
N GLY A 25 -8.11 8.17 -18.91
CA GLY A 25 -9.20 9.02 -19.39
C GLY A 25 -9.64 10.10 -18.41
N PHE A 26 -9.01 10.24 -17.25
CA PHE A 26 -9.30 11.32 -16.31
C PHE A 26 -8.81 12.66 -16.83
N TYR A 27 -9.61 13.71 -16.63
CA TYR A 27 -9.14 15.08 -16.77
C TYR A 27 -8.35 15.48 -15.52
N CYS A 28 -7.02 15.54 -15.65
CA CYS A 28 -6.12 15.74 -14.54
C CYS A 28 -5.65 17.18 -14.41
N VAL A 29 -5.73 17.76 -13.20
CA VAL A 29 -5.14 19.05 -12.87
C VAL A 29 -4.15 18.86 -11.72
N ASP A 30 -2.87 19.07 -11.98
CA ASP A 30 -1.82 18.95 -10.95
C ASP A 30 -1.61 20.31 -10.25
N ASN A 31 -1.44 20.24 -8.93
CA ASN A 31 -1.11 21.40 -8.09
C ASN A 31 -2.10 22.59 -8.20
N LEU A 32 -3.41 22.28 -8.24
CA LEU A 32 -4.44 23.31 -8.20
C LEU A 32 -4.41 24.02 -6.84
N PRO A 33 -4.32 25.38 -6.79
CA PRO A 33 -4.42 26.12 -5.55
C PRO A 33 -5.74 25.84 -4.83
N ILE A 34 -5.68 25.58 -3.53
CA ILE A 34 -6.86 25.20 -2.74
C ILE A 34 -8.00 26.22 -2.84
N PRO A 35 -7.75 27.56 -2.83
CA PRO A 35 -8.80 28.56 -2.99
C PRO A 35 -9.56 28.49 -4.33
N LEU A 36 -8.99 27.83 -5.34
CA LEU A 36 -9.64 27.69 -6.66
C LEU A 36 -10.42 26.37 -6.80
N MET A 37 -10.33 25.45 -5.84
CA MET A 37 -10.94 24.12 -5.95
C MET A 37 -12.46 24.16 -6.06
N GLU A 38 -13.14 24.97 -5.24
CA GLU A 38 -14.60 25.08 -5.27
C GLU A 38 -15.08 25.61 -6.63
N ALA A 39 -14.49 26.73 -7.09
CA ALA A 39 -14.84 27.32 -8.39
C ALA A 39 -14.53 26.39 -9.55
N PHE A 40 -13.43 25.64 -9.49
CA PHE A 40 -13.08 24.68 -10.53
C PHE A 40 -14.10 23.52 -10.58
N VAL A 41 -14.46 22.95 -9.42
CA VAL A 41 -15.42 21.83 -9.35
C VAL A 41 -16.80 22.29 -9.81
N GLU A 42 -17.26 23.48 -9.41
CA GLU A 42 -18.50 24.07 -9.93
C GLU A 42 -18.50 24.20 -11.46
N LEU A 43 -17.37 24.68 -12.02
CA LEU A 43 -17.24 24.82 -13.48
C LEU A 43 -17.33 23.48 -14.22
N VAL A 44 -16.69 22.43 -13.68
CA VAL A 44 -16.71 21.09 -14.28
C VAL A 44 -18.09 20.46 -14.13
N MET A 45 -18.75 20.64 -12.98
CA MET A 45 -20.11 20.14 -12.74
C MET A 45 -21.17 20.77 -13.65
N GLN A 46 -20.95 22.00 -14.13
CA GLN A 46 -21.85 22.64 -15.10
C GLN A 46 -21.80 22.00 -16.49
N LYS A 47 -20.71 21.26 -16.83
CA LYS A 47 -20.53 20.60 -18.11
C LYS A 47 -20.11 19.12 -17.95
N PRO A 48 -20.94 18.29 -17.30
CA PRO A 48 -20.57 16.91 -16.96
C PRO A 48 -20.24 16.05 -18.18
N ALA A 49 -20.84 16.33 -19.35
CA ALA A 49 -20.57 15.60 -20.59
C ALA A 49 -19.16 15.86 -21.19
N ALA A 50 -18.45 16.89 -20.74
CA ALA A 50 -17.10 17.19 -21.19
C ALA A 50 -16.03 16.50 -20.34
N HIS A 51 -16.32 16.25 -19.06
CA HIS A 51 -15.37 15.66 -18.11
C HIS A 51 -16.15 14.76 -17.11
N GLU A 52 -16.31 13.47 -17.47
CA GLU A 52 -16.99 12.51 -16.61
C GLU A 52 -16.13 12.09 -15.41
N GLU A 53 -14.81 12.07 -15.60
CA GLU A 53 -13.81 11.68 -14.60
C GLU A 53 -12.75 12.77 -14.47
N VAL A 54 -12.53 13.25 -13.24
CA VAL A 54 -11.62 14.37 -12.93
C VAL A 54 -10.70 13.98 -11.78
N ALA A 55 -9.41 14.27 -11.91
CA ALA A 55 -8.43 14.07 -10.83
C ALA A 55 -7.71 15.37 -10.50
N LEU A 56 -7.74 15.76 -9.22
CA LEU A 56 -7.09 16.97 -8.71
C LEU A 56 -5.89 16.60 -7.85
N GLY A 57 -4.70 16.97 -8.30
CA GLY A 57 -3.45 16.83 -7.54
C GLY A 57 -3.28 17.94 -6.52
N ILE A 58 -3.15 17.57 -5.23
CA ILE A 58 -2.88 18.50 -4.13
C ILE A 58 -1.54 18.14 -3.50
N ASP A 59 -0.68 19.13 -3.35
CA ASP A 59 0.67 18.98 -2.79
C ASP A 59 0.81 19.80 -1.48
N ILE A 60 1.68 19.32 -0.58
CA ILE A 60 2.08 20.00 0.65
C ILE A 60 2.64 21.41 0.40
N ARG A 61 3.06 21.70 -0.83
CA ARG A 61 3.53 23.04 -1.23
C ARG A 61 2.45 24.09 -1.12
N SER A 62 1.18 23.71 -1.09
CA SER A 62 0.06 24.60 -0.73
C SER A 62 0.14 25.11 0.72
N GLY A 63 1.06 24.59 1.52
CA GLY A 63 1.63 25.09 2.79
C GLY A 63 0.61 25.65 3.78
N GLU A 64 0.45 26.95 3.79
CA GLU A 64 -0.46 27.68 4.67
C GLU A 64 -1.95 27.50 4.30
N GLU A 65 -2.24 27.01 3.10
CA GLU A 65 -3.61 26.81 2.60
C GLU A 65 -4.20 25.43 2.98
N LEU A 66 -3.39 24.48 3.51
CA LEU A 66 -3.89 23.15 3.90
C LEU A 66 -5.09 23.16 4.87
N PRO A 67 -5.18 24.05 5.88
CA PRO A 67 -6.38 24.15 6.72
C PRO A 67 -7.63 24.54 5.94
N GLN A 68 -7.49 25.28 4.81
CA GLN A 68 -8.62 25.61 3.94
C GLN A 68 -9.12 24.40 3.18
N LEU A 69 -8.26 23.40 2.91
CA LEU A 69 -8.67 22.14 2.29
C LEU A 69 -9.69 21.39 3.14
N GLU A 70 -9.48 21.34 4.46
CA GLU A 70 -10.43 20.71 5.38
C GLU A 70 -11.81 21.38 5.28
N GLN A 71 -11.85 22.71 5.24
CA GLN A 71 -13.08 23.48 5.06
C GLN A 71 -13.76 23.19 3.72
N VAL A 72 -13.00 23.14 2.63
CA VAL A 72 -13.52 22.80 1.29
C VAL A 72 -14.14 21.39 1.29
N LEU A 73 -13.46 20.41 1.89
CA LEU A 73 -13.96 19.03 1.96
C LEU A 73 -15.23 18.93 2.82
N GLU A 74 -15.30 19.66 3.94
CA GLU A 74 -16.51 19.74 4.75
C GLU A 74 -17.68 20.38 3.99
N ASN A 75 -17.43 21.49 3.29
CA ASN A 75 -18.42 22.15 2.44
C ASN A 75 -18.96 21.18 1.37
N TRP A 76 -18.08 20.41 0.72
CA TRP A 76 -18.49 19.43 -0.28
C TRP A 76 -19.30 18.28 0.32
N LYS A 77 -19.00 17.84 1.54
CA LYS A 77 -19.86 16.86 2.25
C LYS A 77 -21.26 17.41 2.49
N VAL A 78 -21.37 18.67 2.94
CA VAL A 78 -22.67 19.34 3.16
C VAL A 78 -23.44 19.51 1.86
N GLN A 79 -22.76 19.88 0.77
CA GLN A 79 -23.34 20.08 -0.56
C GLN A 79 -23.58 18.76 -1.32
N GLN A 80 -23.19 17.61 -0.74
CA GLN A 80 -23.28 16.29 -1.34
C GLN A 80 -22.52 16.17 -2.69
N VAL A 81 -21.43 16.89 -2.84
CA VAL A 81 -20.50 16.74 -3.97
C VAL A 81 -19.82 15.38 -3.81
N PRO A 82 -19.96 14.45 -4.77
CA PRO A 82 -19.28 13.17 -4.69
C PRO A 82 -17.80 13.35 -4.99
N TYR A 83 -16.92 12.97 -4.08
CA TYR A 83 -15.47 12.93 -4.28
C TYR A 83 -14.84 11.72 -3.58
N GLU A 84 -13.70 11.28 -4.08
CA GLU A 84 -12.87 10.23 -3.50
C GLU A 84 -11.46 10.79 -3.25
N ILE A 85 -10.82 10.42 -2.14
CA ILE A 85 -9.46 10.83 -1.82
C ILE A 85 -8.51 9.64 -1.99
N LEU A 86 -7.61 9.75 -2.97
CA LEU A 86 -6.46 8.84 -3.14
C LEU A 86 -5.24 9.43 -2.43
N PHE A 87 -4.82 8.80 -1.34
CA PHE A 87 -3.62 9.17 -0.60
C PHE A 87 -2.45 8.25 -0.96
N LEU A 88 -1.40 8.79 -1.54
CA LEU A 88 -0.17 8.04 -1.82
C LEU A 88 0.79 8.17 -0.64
N ASP A 89 1.12 7.03 -0.04
CA ASP A 89 2.09 6.95 1.06
C ASP A 89 3.36 6.20 0.62
N SER A 90 4.37 6.30 1.45
CA SER A 90 5.60 5.50 1.35
C SER A 90 6.35 5.56 2.66
N SER A 91 7.14 4.51 2.98
CA SER A 91 7.97 4.49 4.17
C SER A 91 9.02 5.60 4.16
N ASP A 92 9.38 6.10 5.33
CA ASP A 92 10.36 7.18 5.48
C ASP A 92 11.70 6.81 4.86
N ALA A 93 12.12 5.56 5.03
CA ALA A 93 13.35 5.03 4.43
C ALA A 93 13.32 5.13 2.90
N THR A 94 12.20 4.76 2.27
CA THR A 94 12.00 4.85 0.83
C THR A 94 11.94 6.30 0.36
N LEU A 95 11.24 7.17 1.08
CA LEU A 95 11.18 8.60 0.76
C LEU A 95 12.57 9.22 0.81
N VAL A 96 13.34 9.00 1.88
CA VAL A 96 14.73 9.48 2.00
C VAL A 96 15.60 8.99 0.84
N LYS A 97 15.47 7.72 0.45
CA LYS A 97 16.18 7.13 -0.70
C LYS A 97 15.82 7.85 -2.00
N ARG A 98 14.54 8.01 -2.29
CA ARG A 98 14.03 8.69 -3.50
C ARG A 98 14.48 10.16 -3.58
N TYR A 99 14.52 10.88 -2.45
CA TYR A 99 15.05 12.24 -2.41
C TYR A 99 16.56 12.30 -2.73
N LYS A 100 17.34 11.35 -2.22
CA LYS A 100 18.76 11.24 -2.56
C LYS A 100 19.00 10.92 -4.04
N GLU A 101 18.24 10.00 -4.60
CA GLU A 101 18.32 9.60 -6.01
C GLU A 101 17.96 10.76 -6.95
N THR A 102 16.93 11.51 -6.63
CA THR A 102 16.46 12.65 -7.46
C THR A 102 17.24 13.94 -7.20
N ARG A 103 18.10 13.99 -6.19
CA ARG A 103 18.87 15.19 -5.77
C ARG A 103 17.98 16.40 -5.51
N ARG A 104 16.74 16.19 -5.01
CA ARG A 104 15.82 17.25 -4.67
C ARG A 104 15.84 17.50 -3.17
N SER A 105 15.58 18.75 -2.76
CA SER A 105 15.29 19.09 -1.36
C SER A 105 13.82 18.80 -1.05
N HIS A 106 13.58 18.37 0.18
CA HIS A 106 12.20 18.19 0.65
C HIS A 106 11.53 19.57 0.83
N PRO A 107 10.26 19.76 0.39
CA PRO A 107 9.59 21.05 0.46
C PRO A 107 9.59 21.69 1.85
N LEU A 108 9.42 20.88 2.90
CA LEU A 108 9.35 21.34 4.30
C LEU A 108 10.70 21.25 5.05
N ALA A 109 11.76 20.72 4.44
CA ALA A 109 13.06 20.63 5.11
C ALA A 109 13.83 21.96 5.12
N GLY A 110 13.52 22.90 4.22
CA GLY A 110 14.27 24.14 4.07
C GLY A 110 15.77 23.87 3.87
N LYS A 111 16.61 24.33 4.82
CA LYS A 111 18.06 24.02 4.89
C LYS A 111 18.34 22.81 5.81
N GLY A 112 17.33 22.16 6.36
CA GLY A 112 17.42 21.03 7.28
C GLY A 112 17.56 19.67 6.59
N ARG A 113 17.42 18.63 7.39
CA ARG A 113 17.51 17.24 6.93
C ARG A 113 16.18 16.80 6.30
N VAL A 114 16.26 15.93 5.29
CA VAL A 114 15.10 15.38 4.57
C VAL A 114 14.16 14.64 5.53
N ASP A 115 14.71 13.85 6.46
CA ASP A 115 13.93 13.10 7.44
C ASP A 115 13.05 14.00 8.34
N SER A 116 13.58 15.13 8.81
CA SER A 116 12.79 16.10 9.59
C SER A 116 11.64 16.71 8.76
N GLY A 117 11.89 16.94 7.45
CA GLY A 117 10.85 17.42 6.53
C GLY A 117 9.75 16.39 6.32
N ILE A 118 10.11 15.11 6.19
CA ILE A 118 9.15 14.00 6.06
C ILE A 118 8.27 13.90 7.31
N GLN A 119 8.84 13.96 8.51
CA GLN A 119 8.06 13.90 9.74
C GLN A 119 7.04 15.05 9.84
N LEU A 120 7.50 16.27 9.57
CA LEU A 120 6.61 17.44 9.56
C LEU A 120 5.50 17.32 8.51
N GLU A 121 5.81 16.72 7.34
CA GLU A 121 4.82 16.48 6.30
C GLU A 121 3.77 15.46 6.76
N ARG A 122 4.17 14.36 7.41
CA ARG A 122 3.24 13.38 7.97
C ARG A 122 2.28 13.98 8.98
N GLU A 123 2.78 14.83 9.88
CA GLU A 123 1.94 15.54 10.86
C GLU A 123 0.91 16.42 10.15
N LYS A 124 1.35 17.20 9.17
CA LYS A 124 0.47 18.11 8.42
C LYS A 124 -0.57 17.40 7.56
N LEU A 125 -0.24 16.24 7.00
CA LEU A 125 -1.14 15.47 6.15
C LEU A 125 -1.97 14.41 6.91
N ALA A 126 -1.80 14.29 8.23
CA ALA A 126 -2.49 13.28 9.02
C ALA A 126 -4.02 13.35 8.89
N PHE A 127 -4.59 14.57 8.88
CA PHE A 127 -6.02 14.79 8.80
C PHE A 127 -6.61 14.28 7.47
N ILE A 128 -5.92 14.55 6.35
CA ILE A 128 -6.41 14.11 5.04
C ILE A 128 -6.16 12.62 4.81
N LYS A 129 -5.09 12.07 5.39
CA LYS A 129 -4.84 10.62 5.38
C LYS A 129 -5.96 9.87 6.10
N GLN A 130 -6.47 10.38 7.23
CA GLN A 130 -7.59 9.78 7.97
C GLN A 130 -8.92 9.83 7.19
N GLN A 131 -9.09 10.79 6.30
CA GLN A 131 -10.28 10.94 5.47
C GLN A 131 -10.15 10.27 4.10
N ALA A 132 -9.00 9.66 3.80
CA ALA A 132 -8.75 9.06 2.49
C ALA A 132 -9.59 7.81 2.28
N ASP A 133 -10.26 7.73 1.11
CA ASP A 133 -11.02 6.56 0.67
C ASP A 133 -10.08 5.45 0.21
N VAL A 134 -8.93 5.82 -0.35
CA VAL A 134 -7.88 4.90 -0.79
C VAL A 134 -6.52 5.39 -0.30
N ILE A 135 -5.81 4.56 0.45
CA ILE A 135 -4.39 4.78 0.79
C ILE A 135 -3.55 3.75 0.04
N LEU A 136 -2.65 4.21 -0.81
CA LEU A 136 -1.79 3.35 -1.59
C LEU A 136 -0.33 3.51 -1.15
N ASP A 137 0.21 2.48 -0.51
CA ASP A 137 1.64 2.43 -0.16
C ASP A 137 2.49 2.09 -1.38
N THR A 138 3.34 3.02 -1.74
CA THR A 138 4.24 2.90 -2.90
C THR A 138 5.67 2.51 -2.50
N SER A 139 5.91 2.10 -1.26
CA SER A 139 7.26 1.82 -0.73
C SER A 139 8.02 0.79 -1.55
N SER A 140 7.35 -0.28 -1.93
CA SER A 140 7.91 -1.40 -2.71
C SER A 140 7.43 -1.45 -4.16
N LEU A 141 6.50 -0.56 -4.56
CA LEU A 141 5.92 -0.61 -5.90
C LEU A 141 6.86 -0.04 -6.97
N LEU A 142 7.03 -0.79 -8.04
CA LEU A 142 7.57 -0.27 -9.30
C LEU A 142 6.48 0.57 -10.00
N THR A 143 6.90 1.46 -10.90
CA THR A 143 5.98 2.32 -11.66
C THR A 143 4.89 1.53 -12.39
N ARG A 144 5.23 0.38 -12.96
CA ARG A 144 4.27 -0.52 -13.65
C ARG A 144 3.25 -1.16 -12.68
N GLU A 145 3.63 -1.35 -11.42
CA GLU A 145 2.77 -1.94 -10.39
C GLU A 145 1.80 -0.89 -9.85
N LEU A 146 2.29 0.33 -9.63
CA LEU A 146 1.42 1.48 -9.33
C LEU A 146 0.32 1.65 -10.38
N ARG A 147 0.66 1.53 -11.68
CA ARG A 147 -0.33 1.60 -12.77
C ARG A 147 -1.41 0.51 -12.62
N LYS A 148 -1.01 -0.72 -12.39
CA LYS A 148 -1.96 -1.84 -12.19
C LYS A 148 -2.90 -1.62 -11.01
N GLU A 149 -2.38 -1.09 -9.90
CA GLU A 149 -3.21 -0.79 -8.73
C GLU A 149 -4.23 0.32 -9.05
N LEU A 150 -3.81 1.39 -9.74
CA LEU A 150 -4.73 2.44 -10.18
C LEU A 150 -5.79 1.93 -11.18
N GLU A 151 -5.41 1.04 -12.11
CA GLU A 151 -6.35 0.41 -13.03
C GLU A 151 -7.40 -0.44 -12.29
N LYS A 152 -7.01 -1.19 -11.26
CA LYS A 152 -7.95 -1.94 -10.41
C LYS A 152 -8.94 -1.03 -9.69
N ILE A 153 -8.44 0.07 -9.11
CA ILE A 153 -9.22 1.00 -8.30
C ILE A 153 -10.21 1.80 -9.16
N PHE A 154 -9.76 2.30 -10.30
CA PHE A 154 -10.51 3.31 -11.04
C PHE A 154 -11.20 2.81 -12.31
N VAL A 155 -10.71 1.72 -12.93
CA VAL A 155 -11.27 1.21 -14.20
C VAL A 155 -12.19 -0.01 -13.99
N GLN A 156 -11.85 -0.89 -13.06
CA GLN A 156 -12.59 -2.15 -12.89
C GLN A 156 -13.82 -2.04 -12.00
N ASP A 157 -14.15 -0.84 -11.53
CA ASP A 157 -15.32 -0.54 -10.65
C ASP A 157 -15.44 -1.49 -9.43
N ARG A 158 -14.30 -2.05 -8.99
CA ARG A 158 -14.24 -2.92 -7.83
C ARG A 158 -14.20 -2.04 -6.59
N ARG A 159 -15.02 -2.36 -5.60
CA ARG A 159 -14.96 -1.76 -4.26
C ARG A 159 -13.60 -2.11 -3.66
N TYR A 160 -12.59 -1.31 -3.96
CA TYR A 160 -11.28 -1.41 -3.33
C TYR A 160 -11.47 -1.10 -1.84
N GLN A 161 -11.32 -2.11 -1.01
CA GLN A 161 -11.29 -1.91 0.43
C GLN A 161 -9.89 -1.45 0.80
N ASN A 162 -9.80 -0.38 1.57
CA ASN A 162 -8.60 0.41 1.87
C ASN A 162 -7.59 -0.34 2.76
N LEU A 163 -7.33 -1.63 2.48
CA LEU A 163 -6.38 -2.46 3.18
C LEU A 163 -5.32 -3.02 2.21
N PHE A 164 -4.05 -2.75 2.51
CA PHE A 164 -2.90 -3.33 1.83
C PHE A 164 -2.26 -4.41 2.69
N ILE A 165 -2.25 -5.65 2.20
CA ILE A 165 -1.74 -6.82 2.92
C ILE A 165 -0.35 -7.18 2.39
N THR A 166 0.64 -7.27 3.28
CA THR A 166 1.98 -7.76 2.99
C THR A 166 2.17 -9.12 3.66
N VAL A 167 2.40 -10.17 2.86
CA VAL A 167 2.82 -11.48 3.36
C VAL A 167 4.35 -11.50 3.37
N LEU A 168 4.96 -11.59 4.55
CA LEU A 168 6.40 -11.49 4.72
C LEU A 168 6.98 -12.80 5.26
N SER A 169 7.94 -13.43 4.56
CA SER A 169 8.71 -14.54 5.14
C SER A 169 10.02 -14.05 5.73
N PHE A 170 10.39 -14.58 6.92
CA PHE A 170 11.60 -14.17 7.63
C PHE A 170 12.26 -15.31 8.41
N GLY A 171 13.52 -15.08 8.81
CA GLY A 171 14.29 -15.94 9.69
C GLY A 171 14.40 -15.37 11.10
N PHE A 172 13.96 -16.12 12.13
CA PHE A 172 14.08 -15.69 13.54
C PHE A 172 15.51 -15.34 13.94
N LYS A 173 16.51 -15.97 13.34
CA LYS A 173 17.93 -15.66 13.62
C LYS A 173 18.34 -14.23 13.23
N TYR A 174 17.54 -13.58 12.39
CA TYR A 174 17.77 -12.19 11.95
C TYR A 174 16.79 -11.18 12.59
N GLY A 175 16.02 -11.63 13.57
CA GLY A 175 15.04 -10.83 14.28
C GLY A 175 13.66 -10.82 13.63
N ILE A 176 12.65 -10.57 14.44
CA ILE A 176 11.27 -10.38 13.99
C ILE A 176 11.18 -9.03 13.27
N PRO A 177 10.46 -8.91 12.14
CA PRO A 177 10.20 -7.63 11.51
C PRO A 177 9.50 -6.66 12.48
N ASN A 178 9.97 -5.42 12.56
CA ASN A 178 9.45 -4.45 13.54
C ASN A 178 8.06 -3.92 13.17
N ASP A 179 7.67 -4.05 11.92
CA ASP A 179 6.41 -3.62 11.33
C ASP A 179 5.38 -4.75 11.19
N ALA A 180 5.70 -5.96 11.70
CA ALA A 180 4.79 -7.09 11.63
C ALA A 180 3.61 -6.93 12.62
N ASP A 181 2.39 -6.98 12.10
CA ASP A 181 1.15 -6.99 12.90
C ASP A 181 0.82 -8.39 13.42
N LEU A 182 1.00 -9.40 12.57
CA LEU A 182 0.80 -10.82 12.90
C LEU A 182 2.08 -11.59 12.65
N VAL A 183 2.49 -12.44 13.60
CA VAL A 183 3.71 -13.24 13.49
C VAL A 183 3.38 -14.70 13.75
N PHE A 184 3.70 -15.57 12.77
CA PHE A 184 3.48 -17.01 12.87
C PHE A 184 4.80 -17.77 12.81
N ASP A 185 5.05 -18.61 13.83
CA ASP A 185 6.23 -19.47 13.89
C ASP A 185 5.92 -20.84 13.26
N VAL A 186 6.61 -21.15 12.16
CA VAL A 186 6.44 -22.41 11.43
C VAL A 186 7.63 -23.38 11.63
N ARG A 187 8.42 -23.23 12.69
CA ARG A 187 9.57 -24.09 12.98
C ARG A 187 9.22 -25.51 13.34
N PHE A 188 7.96 -25.79 13.70
CA PHE A 188 7.44 -27.14 13.96
C PHE A 188 7.27 -27.99 12.71
N LEU A 189 7.28 -27.40 11.49
CA LEU A 189 7.19 -28.11 10.23
C LEU A 189 8.49 -28.86 9.88
N PRO A 190 8.42 -29.91 9.03
CA PRO A 190 9.59 -30.62 8.56
C PRO A 190 10.66 -29.67 8.02
N ASN A 191 11.93 -29.91 8.39
CA ASN A 191 13.02 -28.98 8.08
C ASN A 191 13.88 -29.50 6.91
N PRO A 192 13.76 -28.90 5.69
CA PRO A 192 14.54 -29.31 4.52
C PRO A 192 16.05 -29.18 4.70
N TYR A 193 16.52 -28.37 5.62
CA TYR A 193 17.95 -28.19 5.89
C TYR A 193 18.69 -29.49 6.22
N TYR A 194 18.00 -30.49 6.82
CA TYR A 194 18.61 -31.78 7.15
C TYR A 194 18.64 -32.78 5.98
N VAL A 195 18.04 -32.42 4.82
CA VAL A 195 18.09 -33.20 3.62
C VAL A 195 19.13 -32.58 2.68
N GLU A 196 20.20 -33.29 2.39
CA GLU A 196 21.34 -32.76 1.62
C GLU A 196 20.90 -32.20 0.25
N ALA A 197 20.03 -32.90 -0.46
CA ALA A 197 19.49 -32.49 -1.76
C ALA A 197 18.64 -31.22 -1.71
N LEU A 198 18.04 -30.88 -0.55
CA LEU A 198 17.13 -29.74 -0.42
C LEU A 198 17.78 -28.53 0.30
N ARG A 199 18.94 -28.72 0.93
CA ARG A 199 19.58 -27.71 1.78
C ARG A 199 19.90 -26.41 1.05
N SER A 200 20.34 -26.49 -0.20
CA SER A 200 20.69 -25.31 -1.03
C SER A 200 19.50 -24.65 -1.68
N HIS A 201 18.38 -25.36 -1.82
CA HIS A 201 17.16 -24.92 -2.45
C HIS A 201 16.35 -23.97 -1.56
N THR A 202 15.28 -23.41 -2.08
CA THR A 202 14.41 -22.47 -1.36
C THR A 202 12.98 -22.98 -1.28
N GLY A 203 12.14 -22.40 -0.42
CA GLY A 203 10.71 -22.70 -0.33
C GLY A 203 9.88 -22.25 -1.55
N GLN A 204 10.49 -21.66 -2.55
CA GLN A 204 9.85 -21.39 -3.85
C GLN A 204 9.82 -22.63 -4.75
N GLU A 205 10.68 -23.60 -4.49
CA GLU A 205 10.85 -24.79 -5.32
C GLU A 205 9.89 -25.90 -4.88
N ALA A 206 9.28 -26.58 -5.87
CA ALA A 206 8.24 -27.58 -5.64
C ALA A 206 8.68 -28.75 -4.73
N GLU A 207 9.93 -29.18 -4.85
CA GLU A 207 10.48 -30.28 -4.04
C GLU A 207 10.57 -29.90 -2.56
N VAL A 208 10.99 -28.65 -2.27
CA VAL A 208 11.04 -28.12 -0.90
C VAL A 208 9.64 -27.96 -0.33
N GLN A 209 8.70 -27.45 -1.13
CA GLN A 209 7.29 -27.30 -0.72
C GLN A 209 6.67 -28.67 -0.40
N ALA A 210 6.89 -29.68 -1.24
CA ALA A 210 6.40 -31.04 -1.02
C ALA A 210 6.96 -31.63 0.28
N TYR A 211 8.26 -31.44 0.54
CA TYR A 211 8.88 -31.90 1.78
C TYR A 211 8.32 -31.19 3.03
N VAL A 212 8.15 -29.88 2.99
CA VAL A 212 7.60 -29.10 4.11
C VAL A 212 6.15 -29.51 4.41
N ARG A 213 5.37 -29.87 3.38
CA ARG A 213 3.95 -30.27 3.50
C ARG A 213 3.75 -31.77 3.78
N GLN A 214 4.81 -32.56 3.77
CA GLN A 214 4.69 -34.00 4.08
C GLN A 214 4.06 -34.25 5.45
N GLY A 215 3.23 -35.29 5.57
CA GLY A 215 2.55 -35.66 6.81
C GLY A 215 1.34 -34.80 7.18
N GLY A 216 0.94 -33.83 6.32
CA GLY A 216 -0.31 -33.07 6.44
C GLY A 216 -0.35 -32.00 7.55
N THR A 217 0.71 -31.87 8.38
CA THR A 217 0.74 -30.86 9.46
C THR A 217 0.73 -29.44 8.90
N ALA A 218 1.46 -29.18 7.81
CA ALA A 218 1.47 -27.87 7.15
C ALA A 218 0.09 -27.54 6.57
N ASP A 219 -0.59 -28.48 5.95
CA ASP A 219 -1.91 -28.27 5.36
C ASP A 219 -2.97 -27.99 6.43
N LYS A 220 -2.90 -28.70 7.57
CA LYS A 220 -3.77 -28.43 8.70
C LYS A 220 -3.52 -27.02 9.28
N PHE A 221 -2.27 -26.64 9.43
CA PHE A 221 -1.92 -25.29 9.90
C PHE A 221 -2.42 -24.21 8.93
N LEU A 222 -2.21 -24.39 7.63
CA LEU A 222 -2.67 -23.46 6.59
C LEU A 222 -4.19 -23.30 6.62
N SER A 223 -4.95 -24.42 6.73
CA SER A 223 -6.42 -24.34 6.83
C SER A 223 -6.87 -23.46 8.02
N MET A 224 -6.29 -23.67 9.20
CA MET A 224 -6.60 -22.88 10.38
C MET A 224 -6.17 -21.41 10.23
N LEU A 225 -5.03 -21.16 9.58
CA LEU A 225 -4.52 -19.82 9.29
C LEU A 225 -5.45 -19.07 8.32
N TYR A 226 -5.92 -19.74 7.28
CA TYR A 226 -6.86 -19.19 6.31
C TYR A 226 -8.18 -18.80 6.99
N GLU A 227 -8.80 -19.71 7.73
CA GLU A 227 -10.04 -19.44 8.48
C GLU A 227 -9.89 -18.23 9.42
N MET A 228 -8.76 -18.15 10.13
CA MET A 228 -8.48 -17.03 11.03
C MET A 228 -8.32 -15.71 10.27
N LEU A 229 -7.59 -15.69 9.15
CA LEU A 229 -7.36 -14.47 8.38
C LEU A 229 -8.61 -14.04 7.63
N ASP A 230 -9.40 -14.96 7.10
CA ASP A 230 -10.71 -14.68 6.47
C ASP A 230 -11.68 -14.02 7.46
N PHE A 231 -11.54 -14.34 8.76
CA PHE A 231 -12.28 -13.66 9.83
C PHE A 231 -11.64 -12.31 10.21
N LEU A 232 -10.32 -12.22 10.36
CA LEU A 232 -9.64 -11.02 10.88
C LEU A 232 -9.61 -9.88 9.85
N ILE A 233 -9.38 -10.16 8.58
CA ILE A 233 -9.18 -9.14 7.55
C ILE A 233 -10.39 -8.20 7.43
N PRO A 234 -11.66 -8.66 7.32
CA PRO A 234 -12.81 -7.77 7.30
C PRO A 234 -12.95 -6.93 8.57
N ASN A 235 -12.61 -7.49 9.74
CA ASN A 235 -12.68 -6.76 11.01
C ASN A 235 -11.60 -5.68 11.10
N TYR A 236 -10.41 -5.90 10.57
CA TYR A 236 -9.37 -4.87 10.46
C TYR A 236 -9.76 -3.73 9.52
N VAL A 237 -10.42 -4.05 8.41
CA VAL A 237 -10.99 -3.03 7.51
C VAL A 237 -12.04 -2.19 8.24
N GLN A 238 -12.94 -2.83 8.99
CA GLN A 238 -13.98 -2.13 9.74
C GLN A 238 -13.39 -1.23 10.85
N GLU A 239 -12.27 -1.64 11.46
CA GLU A 239 -11.54 -0.85 12.45
C GLU A 239 -10.80 0.34 11.83
N GLY A 240 -10.61 0.34 10.50
CA GLY A 240 -9.93 1.42 9.76
C GLY A 240 -8.45 1.15 9.50
N LYS A 241 -7.99 -0.11 9.66
CA LYS A 241 -6.62 -0.51 9.35
C LYS A 241 -6.41 -0.47 7.83
N ASN A 242 -5.35 0.20 7.40
CA ASN A 242 -5.02 0.37 5.97
C ASN A 242 -3.76 -0.41 5.53
N GLN A 243 -3.01 -0.96 6.49
CA GLN A 243 -1.86 -1.83 6.25
C GLN A 243 -1.91 -3.01 7.20
N LEU A 244 -1.62 -4.21 6.69
CA LEU A 244 -1.52 -5.44 7.48
C LEU A 244 -0.30 -6.23 7.04
N VAL A 245 0.68 -6.37 7.93
CA VAL A 245 1.88 -7.17 7.71
C VAL A 245 1.76 -8.51 8.41
N ILE A 246 1.66 -9.59 7.63
CA ILE A 246 1.57 -10.96 8.11
C ILE A 246 2.93 -11.64 7.93
N ALA A 247 3.66 -11.81 9.01
CA ALA A 247 5.02 -12.33 9.01
C ALA A 247 5.07 -13.83 9.37
N ILE A 248 5.64 -14.63 8.47
CA ILE A 248 5.82 -16.08 8.64
C ILE A 248 7.30 -16.36 8.92
N GLY A 249 7.61 -16.91 10.09
CA GLY A 249 8.98 -17.10 10.58
C GLY A 249 9.42 -18.57 10.65
N CYS A 250 10.61 -18.87 10.10
CA CYS A 250 11.34 -20.10 10.42
C CYS A 250 12.75 -19.78 10.93
N THR A 251 13.63 -20.75 11.12
CA THR A 251 14.97 -20.50 11.67
C THR A 251 15.77 -19.56 10.78
N GLY A 252 15.91 -19.86 9.50
CA GLY A 252 16.76 -19.13 8.55
C GLY A 252 16.02 -18.29 7.53
N GLY A 253 14.70 -18.37 7.41
CA GLY A 253 13.93 -17.58 6.44
C GLY A 253 13.96 -18.10 4.99
N LYS A 254 14.51 -19.30 4.75
CA LYS A 254 14.78 -19.80 3.38
C LYS A 254 13.81 -20.88 2.87
N HIS A 255 13.34 -21.79 3.74
CA HIS A 255 12.57 -22.97 3.33
C HIS A 255 11.12 -22.89 3.83
N ARG A 256 10.86 -23.27 5.10
CA ARG A 256 9.52 -23.45 5.67
C ARG A 256 8.68 -22.16 5.65
N SER A 257 9.26 -21.02 6.05
CA SER A 257 8.58 -19.74 6.03
C SER A 257 8.22 -19.29 4.61
N VAL A 258 9.12 -19.48 3.65
CA VAL A 258 8.88 -19.16 2.24
C VAL A 258 7.76 -20.03 1.67
N THR A 259 7.78 -21.35 1.94
CA THR A 259 6.73 -22.30 1.51
C THR A 259 5.35 -21.88 2.03
N VAL A 260 5.26 -21.56 3.33
CA VAL A 260 3.98 -21.18 3.94
C VAL A 260 3.53 -19.79 3.48
N ALA A 261 4.45 -18.84 3.35
CA ALA A 261 4.14 -17.50 2.84
C ALA A 261 3.60 -17.54 1.41
N ASN A 262 4.19 -18.36 0.53
CA ASN A 262 3.69 -18.54 -0.84
C ASN A 262 2.26 -19.13 -0.85
N ALA A 263 2.00 -20.16 -0.02
CA ALA A 263 0.67 -20.74 0.07
C ALA A 263 -0.37 -19.75 0.59
N LEU A 264 -0.01 -18.96 1.60
CA LEU A 264 -0.87 -17.89 2.13
C LEU A 264 -1.13 -16.80 1.09
N TYR A 265 -0.11 -16.35 0.38
CA TYR A 265 -0.25 -15.36 -0.69
C TYR A 265 -1.21 -15.86 -1.79
N GLN A 266 -1.10 -17.13 -2.19
CA GLN A 266 -2.01 -17.73 -3.17
C GLN A 266 -3.46 -17.76 -2.68
N HIS A 267 -3.70 -18.06 -1.39
CA HIS A 267 -5.04 -18.02 -0.80
C HIS A 267 -5.61 -16.61 -0.83
N LEU A 268 -4.85 -15.63 -0.33
CA LEU A 268 -5.28 -14.23 -0.27
C LEU A 268 -5.41 -13.57 -1.65
N SER A 269 -4.73 -14.07 -2.67
CA SER A 269 -4.84 -13.53 -4.05
C SER A 269 -6.23 -13.69 -4.67
N GLY A 270 -7.08 -14.54 -4.10
CA GLY A 270 -8.50 -14.64 -4.44
C GLY A 270 -9.36 -13.49 -3.89
N LEU A 271 -8.84 -12.70 -2.95
CA LEU A 271 -9.51 -11.54 -2.37
C LEU A 271 -9.15 -10.29 -3.18
N GLU A 272 -9.81 -10.11 -4.33
CA GLU A 272 -9.47 -9.07 -5.32
C GLU A 272 -9.70 -7.63 -4.83
N GLU A 273 -10.37 -7.45 -3.69
CA GLU A 273 -10.72 -6.16 -3.08
C GLU A 273 -9.60 -5.53 -2.24
N TYR A 274 -8.50 -6.29 -1.97
CA TYR A 274 -7.37 -5.82 -1.17
C TYR A 274 -6.10 -5.67 -2.02
N GLY A 275 -5.25 -4.70 -1.67
CA GLY A 275 -3.89 -4.67 -2.16
C GLY A 275 -3.10 -5.81 -1.52
N LEU A 276 -2.37 -6.62 -2.33
CA LEU A 276 -1.64 -7.77 -1.83
C LEU A 276 -0.22 -7.83 -2.40
N THR A 277 0.77 -8.00 -1.52
CA THR A 277 2.16 -8.24 -1.91
C THR A 277 2.77 -9.37 -1.10
N ILE A 278 3.86 -9.96 -1.63
CA ILE A 278 4.68 -10.94 -0.92
C ILE A 278 6.14 -10.51 -0.94
N GLU A 279 6.82 -10.66 0.20
CA GLU A 279 8.23 -10.40 0.36
C GLU A 279 8.94 -11.56 1.08
N HIS A 280 10.14 -11.89 0.63
CA HIS A 280 11.00 -12.90 1.25
C HIS A 280 12.28 -12.23 1.77
N ARG A 281 12.22 -11.64 2.98
CA ARG A 281 13.28 -10.80 3.55
C ARG A 281 14.65 -11.47 3.62
N ASP A 282 14.70 -12.75 3.96
CA ASP A 282 15.93 -13.46 4.28
C ASP A 282 16.22 -14.66 3.36
N ILE A 283 15.59 -14.76 2.19
CA ILE A 283 15.69 -15.92 1.29
C ILE A 283 17.10 -16.12 0.71
N GLU A 284 17.83 -15.02 0.51
CA GLU A 284 19.18 -15.03 -0.08
C GLU A 284 20.31 -15.05 0.97
N ARG A 285 20.00 -15.11 2.26
CA ARG A 285 20.98 -15.06 3.36
C ARG A 285 21.50 -16.41 3.81
#